data_2439aed8976c37b8bfbbcab4af59d741
#
_entry.id   2439aed8976c37b8bfbbcab4af59d741
#
_cell.length_a   1.000
_cell.length_b   1.000
_cell.length_c   1.000
_cell.angle_alpha   90.00
_cell.angle_beta   90.00
_cell.angle_gamma   90.00
#
_symmetry.space_group_name_H-M   'P 1'
#
loop_
_entity.id
_entity.type
_entity.pdbx_description
1 polymer ?
#
loop_
_entity_poly.entity_id
_entity_poly.type
_entity_poly.pdbx_seq_one_letter_code
_entity_poly.pdbx_strand_id
1 'polypeptide(L)'
;MSRIGKLPISIPSGVTVNFKDDVVTVKDPKGELSQYVNPAIKVTIEDGHISFVENEETMQDDPKQRHAYHGLYRALVNNMVVGVSEGYKKELELVGVGYRVSNQGNIIELALGYTHPIFIQLPPEVKVETKSERNKNPLILLESCDKQLLGQICAKIRSFRKPEPYKGKGVKFVGEIIRRKSGKAAGAK
;
A
#
# COMPACT_ATOMS: atom_id res chain seq x y z
N MET A 1 15.01 19.05 -11.74
CA MET A 1 14.81 17.58 -11.94
C MET A 1 15.05 16.79 -10.67
N SER A 2 14.13 15.85 -10.35
CA SER A 2 14.24 14.95 -9.18
C SER A 2 15.35 13.91 -9.39
N ARG A 3 16.19 13.66 -8.37
CA ARG A 3 17.20 12.58 -8.44
C ARG A 3 16.57 11.21 -8.64
N ILE A 4 15.43 10.96 -8.01
CA ILE A 4 14.66 9.71 -8.15
C ILE A 4 14.04 9.63 -9.56
N GLY A 5 13.50 10.74 -10.07
CA GLY A 5 12.88 10.80 -11.39
C GLY A 5 13.82 10.43 -12.55
N LYS A 6 15.12 10.72 -12.42
CA LYS A 6 16.14 10.39 -13.43
C LYS A 6 16.48 8.90 -13.54
N LEU A 7 16.13 8.10 -12.51
CA LEU A 7 16.45 6.67 -12.53
C LEU A 7 15.48 5.94 -13.46
N PRO A 8 15.95 5.26 -14.52
CA PRO A 8 15.09 4.45 -15.36
C PRO A 8 14.46 3.31 -14.58
N ILE A 9 13.30 2.85 -15.01
CA ILE A 9 12.61 1.69 -14.47
C ILE A 9 12.83 0.53 -15.43
N SER A 10 13.43 -0.55 -14.99
CA SER A 10 13.56 -1.77 -15.78
C SER A 10 12.21 -2.49 -15.83
N ILE A 11 11.82 -2.96 -17.01
CA ILE A 11 10.61 -3.75 -17.23
C ILE A 11 10.99 -5.23 -17.08
N PRO A 12 10.46 -5.95 -16.08
CA PRO A 12 10.71 -7.39 -15.93
C PRO A 12 10.14 -8.19 -17.12
N SER A 13 10.71 -9.36 -17.36
CA SER A 13 10.19 -10.29 -18.37
C SER A 13 8.75 -10.71 -18.05
N GLY A 14 7.83 -10.53 -19.01
CA GLY A 14 6.40 -10.85 -18.85
C GLY A 14 5.51 -9.63 -18.62
N VAL A 15 6.06 -8.50 -18.20
CA VAL A 15 5.31 -7.24 -18.01
C VAL A 15 5.23 -6.49 -19.34
N THR A 16 4.02 -6.11 -19.74
CA THR A 16 3.76 -5.26 -20.89
C THR A 16 3.42 -3.85 -20.39
N VAL A 17 4.11 -2.85 -20.92
CA VAL A 17 3.86 -1.44 -20.58
C VAL A 17 3.46 -0.69 -21.84
N ASN A 18 2.32 -0.01 -21.80
CA ASN A 18 1.81 0.85 -22.86
C ASN A 18 1.62 2.27 -22.32
N PHE A 19 1.95 3.25 -23.15
CA PHE A 19 1.66 4.67 -22.89
C PHE A 19 0.81 5.20 -24.03
N LYS A 20 -0.44 5.59 -23.73
CA LYS A 20 -1.37 6.14 -24.70
C LYS A 20 -2.29 7.15 -23.99
N ASP A 21 -2.57 8.27 -24.68
CA ASP A 21 -3.49 9.31 -24.18
C ASP A 21 -3.18 9.76 -22.74
N ASP A 22 -1.89 10.00 -22.47
CA ASP A 22 -1.36 10.38 -21.14
C ASP A 22 -1.63 9.35 -20.03
N VAL A 23 -1.96 8.11 -20.37
CA VAL A 23 -2.16 7.02 -19.43
C VAL A 23 -1.08 5.95 -19.64
N VAL A 24 -0.34 5.65 -18.57
CA VAL A 24 0.54 4.48 -18.52
C VAL A 24 -0.28 3.29 -18.03
N THR A 25 -0.32 2.24 -18.84
CA THR A 25 -0.95 0.97 -18.49
C THR A 25 0.11 -0.10 -18.37
N VAL A 26 0.15 -0.79 -17.24
CA VAL A 26 1.06 -1.89 -16.96
C VAL A 26 0.24 -3.16 -16.78
N LYS A 27 0.56 -4.18 -17.58
CA LYS A 27 -0.17 -5.46 -17.61
C LYS A 27 0.77 -6.64 -17.47
N ASP A 28 0.37 -7.60 -16.64
CA ASP A 28 1.03 -8.88 -16.42
C ASP A 28 -0.05 -9.95 -16.12
N PRO A 29 0.23 -11.26 -16.13
CA PRO A 29 -0.72 -12.30 -15.76
C PRO A 29 -1.40 -12.12 -14.40
N LYS A 30 -0.79 -11.40 -13.46
CA LYS A 30 -1.38 -11.14 -12.12
C LYS A 30 -2.41 -10.02 -12.11
N GLY A 31 -2.35 -9.08 -13.04
CA GLY A 31 -3.29 -7.96 -13.08
C GLY A 31 -2.91 -6.87 -14.06
N GLU A 32 -3.76 -5.87 -14.14
CA GLU A 32 -3.59 -4.68 -14.97
C GLU A 32 -3.82 -3.43 -14.12
N LEU A 33 -2.90 -2.49 -14.19
CA LEU A 33 -2.98 -1.21 -13.50
C LEU A 33 -2.79 -0.08 -14.51
N SER A 34 -3.53 1.01 -14.32
CA SER A 34 -3.44 2.22 -15.15
C SER A 34 -3.22 3.45 -14.29
N GLN A 35 -2.40 4.38 -14.78
CA GLN A 35 -2.11 5.64 -14.10
C GLN A 35 -2.07 6.79 -15.10
N TYR A 36 -2.85 7.82 -14.84
CA TYR A 36 -2.75 9.07 -15.59
C TYR A 36 -1.46 9.80 -15.21
N VAL A 37 -0.75 10.29 -16.22
CA VAL A 37 0.47 11.08 -16.09
C VAL A 37 0.19 12.47 -16.65
N ASN A 38 0.52 13.52 -15.89
CA ASN A 38 0.35 14.90 -16.36
C ASN A 38 1.23 15.15 -17.60
N PRO A 39 0.73 15.85 -18.64
CA PRO A 39 1.48 16.20 -19.85
C PRO A 39 2.79 16.97 -19.61
N ALA A 40 2.98 17.55 -18.42
CA ALA A 40 4.24 18.16 -18.00
C ALA A 40 5.41 17.14 -17.91
N ILE A 41 5.13 15.84 -17.98
CA ILE A 41 6.13 14.77 -17.96
C ILE A 41 5.99 13.91 -19.20
N LYS A 42 7.05 13.83 -19.97
CA LYS A 42 7.17 12.95 -21.13
C LYS A 42 7.66 11.59 -20.67
N VAL A 43 6.92 10.55 -21.04
CA VAL A 43 7.28 9.15 -20.77
C VAL A 43 7.85 8.53 -22.04
N THR A 44 9.03 7.94 -21.94
CA THR A 44 9.69 7.24 -23.04
C THR A 44 9.93 5.80 -22.64
N ILE A 45 9.56 4.86 -23.50
CA ILE A 45 9.74 3.42 -23.30
C ILE A 45 10.68 2.92 -24.38
N GLU A 46 11.93 2.59 -24.01
CA GLU A 46 12.99 2.15 -24.92
C GLU A 46 13.80 1.04 -24.26
N ASP A 47 14.22 0.06 -25.04
CA ASP A 47 15.12 -1.04 -24.61
C ASP A 47 14.75 -1.74 -23.29
N GLY A 48 13.44 -1.92 -23.05
CA GLY A 48 12.98 -2.54 -21.80
C GLY A 48 13.09 -1.64 -20.56
N HIS A 49 13.24 -0.32 -20.77
CA HIS A 49 13.30 0.66 -19.69
C HIS A 49 12.26 1.75 -19.91
N ILE A 50 11.73 2.27 -18.81
CA ILE A 50 10.83 3.43 -18.81
C ILE A 50 11.60 4.61 -18.24
N SER A 51 11.68 5.69 -19.03
CA SER A 51 12.32 6.95 -18.64
C SER A 51 11.29 8.07 -18.55
N PHE A 52 11.49 8.97 -17.59
CA PHE A 52 10.66 10.14 -17.37
C PHE A 52 11.49 11.39 -17.58
N VAL A 53 10.99 12.34 -18.38
CA VAL A 53 11.65 13.61 -18.67
C VAL A 53 10.65 14.74 -18.47
N GLU A 54 11.09 15.85 -17.90
CA GLU A 54 10.26 17.04 -17.80
C GLU A 54 10.00 17.62 -19.18
N ASN A 55 8.73 17.86 -19.51
CA ASN A 55 8.34 18.50 -20.76
C ASN A 55 8.41 20.02 -20.60
N GLU A 56 9.37 20.65 -21.27
CA GLU A 56 9.58 22.09 -21.21
C GLU A 56 8.57 22.87 -22.06
N GLU A 57 7.88 22.19 -22.97
CA GLU A 57 6.92 22.83 -23.89
C GLU A 57 5.60 23.17 -23.22
N THR A 58 5.25 22.48 -22.15
CA THR A 58 4.05 22.77 -21.34
C THR A 58 4.34 23.91 -20.36
N MET A 59 4.17 25.13 -20.81
CA MET A 59 4.44 26.37 -20.03
C MET A 59 3.45 26.63 -18.86
N GLN A 60 2.46 25.78 -18.65
CA GLN A 60 1.37 26.04 -17.69
C GLN A 60 1.69 25.71 -16.23
N ASP A 61 2.74 24.90 -15.97
CA ASP A 61 3.06 24.46 -14.62
C ASP A 61 4.32 25.16 -14.05
N ASP A 62 4.26 25.55 -12.77
CA ASP A 62 5.40 26.06 -12.03
C ASP A 62 6.57 25.05 -12.10
N PRO A 63 7.81 25.49 -12.36
CA PRO A 63 9.00 24.62 -12.36
C PRO A 63 9.12 23.72 -11.12
N LYS A 64 8.68 24.19 -9.95
CA LYS A 64 8.65 23.40 -8.71
C LYS A 64 7.65 22.24 -8.79
N GLN A 65 6.49 22.46 -9.40
CA GLN A 65 5.48 21.42 -9.60
C GLN A 65 5.97 20.36 -10.59
N ARG A 66 6.60 20.76 -11.69
CA ARG A 66 7.21 19.82 -12.66
C ARG A 66 8.24 18.90 -11.99
N HIS A 67 9.09 19.45 -11.13
CA HIS A 67 10.05 18.66 -10.36
C HIS A 67 9.37 17.67 -9.42
N ALA A 68 8.26 18.06 -8.81
CA ALA A 68 7.47 17.19 -7.96
C ALA A 68 6.81 16.06 -8.76
N TYR A 69 6.19 16.38 -9.91
CA TYR A 69 5.57 15.40 -10.80
C TYR A 69 6.58 14.41 -11.38
N HIS A 70 7.78 14.85 -11.73
CA HIS A 70 8.85 13.98 -12.21
C HIS A 70 9.19 12.85 -11.22
N GLY A 71 9.32 13.18 -9.94
CA GLY A 71 9.55 12.18 -8.91
C GLY A 71 8.32 11.32 -8.60
N LEU A 72 7.12 11.94 -8.59
CA LEU A 72 5.85 11.29 -8.29
C LEU A 72 5.52 10.20 -9.30
N TYR A 73 5.46 10.55 -10.59
CA TYR A 73 5.04 9.59 -11.62
C TYR A 73 6.04 8.46 -11.80
N ARG A 74 7.33 8.75 -11.69
CA ARG A 74 8.34 7.69 -11.66
C ARG A 74 8.10 6.71 -10.51
N ALA A 75 7.79 7.19 -9.31
CA ALA A 75 7.54 6.33 -8.16
C ALA A 75 6.24 5.53 -8.30
N LEU A 76 5.16 6.16 -8.83
CA LEU A 76 3.88 5.50 -9.07
C LEU A 76 4.02 4.37 -10.11
N VAL A 77 4.63 4.67 -11.27
CA VAL A 77 4.81 3.64 -12.31
C VAL A 77 5.74 2.53 -11.85
N ASN A 78 6.80 2.84 -11.10
CA ASN A 78 7.63 1.80 -10.49
C ASN A 78 6.84 0.90 -9.52
N ASN A 79 5.96 1.50 -8.70
CA ASN A 79 5.10 0.70 -7.83
C ASN A 79 4.13 -0.18 -8.64
N MET A 80 3.62 0.29 -9.78
CA MET A 80 2.77 -0.51 -10.66
C MET A 80 3.55 -1.69 -11.24
N VAL A 81 4.75 -1.47 -11.78
CA VAL A 81 5.60 -2.53 -12.36
C VAL A 81 5.91 -3.60 -11.32
N VAL A 82 6.35 -3.21 -10.12
CA VAL A 82 6.61 -4.15 -9.02
C VAL A 82 5.32 -4.85 -8.55
N GLY A 83 4.23 -4.10 -8.47
CA GLY A 83 2.95 -4.64 -8.01
C GLY A 83 2.37 -5.70 -8.94
N VAL A 84 2.46 -5.49 -10.24
CA VAL A 84 1.96 -6.44 -11.23
C VAL A 84 2.87 -7.65 -11.34
N SER A 85 4.20 -7.49 -11.25
CA SER A 85 5.18 -8.60 -11.33
C SER A 85 5.24 -9.44 -10.05
N GLU A 86 5.58 -8.83 -8.92
CA GLU A 86 5.80 -9.52 -7.65
C GLU A 86 4.53 -9.57 -6.79
N GLY A 87 3.75 -8.49 -6.81
CA GLY A 87 2.64 -8.26 -5.88
C GLY A 87 3.11 -7.62 -4.57
N TYR A 88 2.17 -7.01 -3.87
CA TYR A 88 2.41 -6.46 -2.53
C TYR A 88 1.70 -7.29 -1.48
N LYS A 89 2.43 -7.63 -0.41
CA LYS A 89 1.90 -8.33 0.75
C LYS A 89 2.05 -7.47 1.99
N LYS A 90 1.02 -7.44 2.81
CA LYS A 90 1.03 -6.79 4.13
C LYS A 90 0.36 -7.68 5.14
N GLU A 91 0.95 -7.70 6.33
CA GLU A 91 0.48 -8.51 7.45
C GLU A 91 0.12 -7.60 8.61
N LEU A 92 -1.08 -7.81 9.16
CA LEU A 92 -1.58 -7.12 10.33
C LEU A 92 -1.74 -8.12 11.47
N GLU A 93 -1.31 -7.74 12.65
CA GLU A 93 -1.39 -8.51 13.87
C GLU A 93 -2.42 -7.87 14.82
N LEU A 94 -3.33 -8.69 15.35
CA LEU A 94 -4.34 -8.26 16.30
C LEU A 94 -3.87 -8.59 17.73
N VAL A 95 -3.41 -7.58 18.45
CA VAL A 95 -2.92 -7.75 19.83
C VAL A 95 -4.02 -7.42 20.81
N GLY A 96 -4.46 -8.40 21.55
CA GLY A 96 -5.47 -8.19 22.61
C GLY A 96 -6.16 -9.48 23.04
N VAL A 97 -6.50 -9.57 24.33
CA VAL A 97 -7.24 -10.71 24.87
C VAL A 97 -8.64 -10.74 24.26
N GLY A 98 -9.02 -11.90 23.72
CA GLY A 98 -10.33 -12.09 23.09
C GLY A 98 -10.48 -11.51 21.69
N TYR A 99 -9.41 -10.95 21.09
CA TYR A 99 -9.45 -10.53 19.69
C TYR A 99 -9.50 -11.76 18.77
N ARG A 100 -10.37 -11.67 17.77
CA ARG A 100 -10.56 -12.74 16.79
C ARG A 100 -10.70 -12.12 15.41
N VAL A 101 -10.33 -12.89 14.41
CA VAL A 101 -10.56 -12.56 13.00
C VAL A 101 -10.98 -13.82 12.27
N SER A 102 -11.92 -13.67 11.38
CA SER A 102 -12.32 -14.69 10.41
C SER A 102 -12.58 -14.01 9.07
N ASN A 103 -12.48 -14.76 7.99
CA ASN A 103 -12.87 -14.28 6.67
C ASN A 103 -13.75 -15.30 5.96
N GLN A 104 -14.72 -14.80 5.21
CA GLN A 104 -15.55 -15.56 4.28
C GLN A 104 -15.46 -14.90 2.90
N GLY A 105 -14.62 -15.49 2.05
CA GLY A 105 -14.29 -14.85 0.77
C GLY A 105 -13.65 -13.49 1.00
N ASN A 106 -14.24 -12.42 0.44
CA ASN A 106 -13.76 -11.04 0.55
C ASN A 106 -14.32 -10.27 1.76
N ILE A 107 -15.07 -10.91 2.63
CA ILE A 107 -15.61 -10.28 3.84
C ILE A 107 -14.75 -10.70 5.04
N ILE A 108 -14.23 -9.72 5.76
CA ILE A 108 -13.49 -9.93 7.01
C ILE A 108 -14.41 -9.58 8.18
N GLU A 109 -14.48 -10.47 9.15
CA GLU A 109 -15.10 -10.24 10.44
C GLU A 109 -14.01 -10.00 11.48
N LEU A 110 -14.13 -8.91 12.23
CA LEU A 110 -13.17 -8.47 13.23
C LEU A 110 -13.86 -8.32 14.60
N ALA A 111 -13.49 -9.15 15.56
CA ALA A 111 -13.87 -8.98 16.95
C ALA A 111 -12.72 -8.28 17.70
N LEU A 112 -12.84 -6.98 17.92
CA LEU A 112 -11.79 -6.12 18.50
C LEU A 112 -12.14 -5.62 19.91
N GLY A 113 -12.97 -6.38 20.66
CA GLY A 113 -13.39 -6.02 22.00
C GLY A 113 -14.43 -4.91 22.06
N TYR A 114 -15.19 -4.74 20.99
CA TYR A 114 -16.44 -3.97 20.94
C TYR A 114 -17.64 -4.89 21.19
N THR A 115 -18.80 -4.31 21.47
CA THR A 115 -20.05 -5.05 21.69
C THR A 115 -20.47 -5.85 20.44
N HIS A 116 -20.18 -5.31 19.26
CA HIS A 116 -20.50 -5.94 17.98
C HIS A 116 -19.22 -6.20 17.16
N PRO A 117 -19.17 -7.30 16.39
CA PRO A 117 -18.11 -7.52 15.43
C PRO A 117 -18.19 -6.45 14.30
N ILE A 118 -17.05 -6.17 13.70
CA ILE A 118 -16.93 -5.26 12.58
C ILE A 118 -16.78 -6.09 11.31
N PHE A 119 -17.65 -5.87 10.34
CA PHE A 119 -17.57 -6.51 9.03
C PHE A 119 -17.01 -5.53 8.00
N ILE A 120 -16.07 -5.98 7.19
CA ILE A 120 -15.48 -5.21 6.10
C ILE A 120 -15.54 -6.05 4.85
N GLN A 121 -16.15 -5.50 3.82
CA GLN A 121 -16.07 -6.06 2.48
C GLN A 121 -14.85 -5.47 1.76
N LEU A 122 -13.97 -6.33 1.28
CA LEU A 122 -12.80 -5.96 0.50
C LEU A 122 -13.12 -5.92 -0.99
N PRO A 123 -12.46 -5.03 -1.76
CA PRO A 123 -12.50 -5.08 -3.21
C PRO A 123 -11.95 -6.41 -3.75
N PRO A 124 -12.42 -6.88 -4.93
CA PRO A 124 -11.98 -8.16 -5.50
C PRO A 124 -10.48 -8.21 -5.85
N GLU A 125 -9.83 -7.04 -6.00
CA GLU A 125 -8.41 -6.89 -6.30
C GLU A 125 -7.50 -7.20 -5.11
N VAL A 126 -8.08 -7.34 -3.90
CA VAL A 126 -7.34 -7.62 -2.67
C VAL A 126 -7.69 -9.00 -2.16
N LYS A 127 -6.72 -9.88 -2.16
CA LYS A 127 -6.83 -11.21 -1.56
C LYS A 127 -6.59 -11.10 -0.06
N VAL A 128 -7.37 -11.83 0.71
CA VAL A 128 -7.25 -11.88 2.17
C VAL A 128 -7.18 -13.31 2.65
N GLU A 129 -6.27 -13.53 3.58
CA GLU A 129 -6.18 -14.76 4.36
C GLU A 129 -6.08 -14.41 5.83
N THR A 130 -6.75 -15.18 6.67
CA THR A 130 -6.69 -15.02 8.11
C THR A 130 -6.05 -16.24 8.75
N LYS A 131 -5.10 -16.02 9.67
CA LYS A 131 -4.46 -17.06 10.42
C LYS A 131 -4.73 -16.86 11.91
N SER A 132 -5.32 -17.86 12.55
CA SER A 132 -5.58 -17.86 13.98
C SER A 132 -5.04 -19.15 14.59
N GLU A 133 -3.88 -19.05 15.22
CA GLU A 133 -3.23 -20.17 15.89
C GLU A 133 -3.44 -20.08 17.41
N ARG A 134 -3.50 -21.22 18.07
CA ARG A 134 -3.61 -21.26 19.53
C ARG A 134 -2.36 -20.65 20.18
N ASN A 135 -2.56 -19.76 21.15
CA ASN A 135 -1.51 -19.02 21.86
C ASN A 135 -0.69 -18.02 21.02
N LYS A 136 -1.11 -17.69 19.79
CA LYS A 136 -0.54 -16.61 19.00
C LYS A 136 -1.60 -15.55 18.70
N ASN A 137 -1.13 -14.36 18.44
CA ASN A 137 -2.02 -13.29 18.01
C ASN A 137 -2.58 -13.59 16.62
N PRO A 138 -3.89 -13.36 16.39
CA PRO A 138 -4.46 -13.52 15.05
C PRO A 138 -3.78 -12.61 14.03
N LEU A 139 -3.58 -13.12 12.81
CA LEU A 139 -2.94 -12.43 11.71
C LEU A 139 -3.91 -12.27 10.54
N ILE A 140 -3.83 -11.14 9.87
CA ILE A 140 -4.50 -10.87 8.60
C ILE A 140 -3.41 -10.67 7.56
N LEU A 141 -3.40 -11.51 6.55
CA LEU A 141 -2.53 -11.40 5.39
C LEU A 141 -3.34 -10.79 4.26
N LEU A 142 -2.83 -9.70 3.70
CA LEU A 142 -3.45 -8.98 2.59
C LEU A 142 -2.47 -8.96 1.42
N GLU A 143 -2.94 -9.27 0.22
CA GLU A 143 -2.15 -9.27 -1.00
C GLU A 143 -2.91 -8.54 -2.11
N SER A 144 -2.21 -7.66 -2.85
CA SER A 144 -2.76 -6.94 -4.01
C SER A 144 -1.64 -6.52 -4.96
N CYS A 145 -2.00 -6.30 -6.22
CA CYS A 145 -1.12 -5.66 -7.20
C CYS A 145 -1.02 -4.15 -6.95
N ASP A 146 -2.07 -3.53 -6.42
CA ASP A 146 -2.10 -2.09 -6.14
C ASP A 146 -1.61 -1.80 -4.71
N LYS A 147 -0.46 -1.13 -4.62
CA LYS A 147 0.13 -0.69 -3.35
C LYS A 147 -0.73 0.34 -2.62
N GLN A 148 -1.38 1.25 -3.35
CA GLN A 148 -2.20 2.30 -2.76
C GLN A 148 -3.45 1.71 -2.13
N LEU A 149 -4.19 0.90 -2.88
CA LEU A 149 -5.39 0.22 -2.41
C LEU A 149 -5.08 -0.65 -1.18
N LEU A 150 -4.01 -1.45 -1.25
CA LEU A 150 -3.54 -2.28 -0.13
C LEU A 150 -3.23 -1.42 1.10
N GLY A 151 -2.52 -0.30 0.91
CA GLY A 151 -2.19 0.63 1.98
C GLY A 151 -3.42 1.26 2.63
N GLN A 152 -4.40 1.67 1.84
CA GLN A 152 -5.66 2.25 2.33
C GLN A 152 -6.46 1.23 3.16
N ILE A 153 -6.56 -0.01 2.68
CA ILE A 153 -7.26 -1.09 3.40
C ILE A 153 -6.56 -1.39 4.73
N CYS A 154 -5.24 -1.54 4.73
CA CYS A 154 -4.47 -1.74 5.96
C CYS A 154 -4.68 -0.59 6.96
N ALA A 155 -4.64 0.66 6.49
CA ALA A 155 -4.88 1.84 7.31
C ALA A 155 -6.31 1.85 7.87
N LYS A 156 -7.31 1.47 7.06
CA LYS A 156 -8.72 1.36 7.49
C LYS A 156 -8.89 0.31 8.58
N ILE A 157 -8.36 -0.89 8.38
CA ILE A 157 -8.43 -1.97 9.38
C ILE A 157 -7.74 -1.53 10.69
N ARG A 158 -6.55 -0.92 10.58
CA ARG A 158 -5.83 -0.40 11.75
C ARG A 158 -6.58 0.72 12.46
N SER A 159 -7.33 1.53 11.74
CA SER A 159 -8.10 2.65 12.31
C SER A 159 -9.24 2.21 13.24
N PHE A 160 -9.78 1.01 13.08
CA PHE A 160 -10.83 0.49 13.96
C PHE A 160 -10.37 0.31 15.40
N ARG A 161 -9.13 -0.09 15.59
CA ARG A 161 -8.52 -0.16 16.93
C ARG A 161 -7.03 0.12 16.82
N LYS A 162 -6.66 1.39 16.91
CA LYS A 162 -5.26 1.81 16.87
C LYS A 162 -4.49 1.20 18.06
N PRO A 163 -3.20 0.84 17.88
CA PRO A 163 -2.42 0.27 18.96
C PRO A 163 -2.24 1.27 20.11
N GLU A 164 -2.51 0.82 21.31
CA GLU A 164 -2.40 1.60 22.53
C GLU A 164 -0.92 1.70 22.97
N PRO A 165 -0.45 2.87 23.45
CA PRO A 165 0.94 3.04 23.84
C PRO A 165 1.31 2.40 25.19
N TYR A 166 0.35 1.98 26.01
CA TYR A 166 0.63 1.41 27.34
C TYR A 166 0.85 -0.10 27.31
N LYS A 167 -0.15 -0.85 26.87
CA LYS A 167 -0.12 -2.32 26.78
C LYS A 167 0.07 -2.83 25.36
N GLY A 168 0.00 -1.95 24.35
CA GLY A 168 0.14 -2.29 22.94
C GLY A 168 -1.07 -3.01 22.34
N LYS A 169 -2.24 -2.95 23.02
CA LYS A 169 -3.49 -3.56 22.55
C LYS A 169 -4.01 -2.80 21.33
N GLY A 170 -4.36 -3.52 20.27
CA GLY A 170 -4.86 -2.93 19.02
C GLY A 170 -4.41 -3.71 17.79
N VAL A 171 -4.66 -3.15 16.62
CA VAL A 171 -4.22 -3.69 15.33
C VAL A 171 -2.95 -2.97 14.91
N LYS A 172 -1.87 -3.69 14.69
CA LYS A 172 -0.57 -3.17 14.24
C LYS A 172 -0.04 -3.97 13.04
N PHE A 173 0.94 -3.44 12.35
CA PHE A 173 1.68 -4.23 11.36
C PHE A 173 2.58 -5.25 12.05
N VAL A 174 2.82 -6.37 11.42
CA VAL A 174 3.81 -7.34 11.88
C VAL A 174 5.19 -6.67 11.84
N GLY A 175 5.95 -6.79 12.95
CA GLY A 175 7.24 -6.11 13.10
C GLY A 175 7.16 -4.63 13.53
N GLU A 176 5.96 -4.04 13.63
CA GLU A 176 5.83 -2.66 14.12
C GLU A 176 6.14 -2.58 15.63
N ILE A 177 7.13 -1.76 15.96
CA ILE A 177 7.51 -1.50 17.36
C ILE A 177 6.73 -0.30 17.87
N ILE A 178 5.81 -0.55 18.81
CA ILE A 178 5.05 0.51 19.47
C ILE A 178 5.87 1.04 20.66
N ARG A 179 6.21 2.33 20.63
CA ARG A 179 6.86 2.99 21.76
C ARG A 179 5.93 2.99 22.97
N ARG A 180 6.27 2.18 23.96
CA ARG A 180 5.46 2.08 25.20
C ARG A 180 5.74 3.26 26.12
N LYS A 181 4.68 3.74 26.76
CA LYS A 181 4.73 4.74 27.84
C LYS A 181 4.51 4.05 29.16
N SER A 182 5.23 4.47 30.19
CA SER A 182 4.91 4.10 31.57
C SER A 182 3.60 4.78 31.99
N GLY A 183 2.69 4.05 32.61
CA GLY A 183 1.51 4.64 33.26
C GLY A 183 1.89 5.56 34.41
N LYS A 184 0.92 6.29 34.95
CA LYS A 184 1.13 7.03 36.20
C LYS A 184 1.52 6.04 37.28
N ALA A 185 2.70 6.22 37.92
CA ALA A 185 3.03 5.48 39.11
C ALA A 185 2.02 5.84 40.19
N ALA A 186 1.26 4.86 40.69
CA ALA A 186 0.38 5.06 41.82
C ALA A 186 1.28 5.38 43.04
N GLY A 187 1.31 6.64 43.46
CA GLY A 187 1.82 7.04 44.75
C GLY A 187 3.33 6.94 44.93
N ALA A 188 4.08 7.85 44.32
CA ALA A 188 5.24 8.38 45.04
C ALA A 188 4.70 9.41 46.08
N LYS A 189 4.41 8.94 47.28
CA LYS A 189 4.42 9.78 48.49
C LYS A 189 5.84 9.97 48.91
#